data_f076989c3d49079321609eec36d60316
#
_entry.id   f076989c3d49079321609eec36d60316
#
_cell.length_a   1.000
_cell.length_b   1.000
_cell.length_c   1.000
_cell.angle_alpha   90.00
_cell.angle_beta   90.00
_cell.angle_gamma   90.00
#
_symmetry.space_group_name_H-M   'P 1'
#
loop_
_entity.id
_entity.type
_entity.pdbx_description
1 polymer ?
#
loop_
_entity_poly.entity_id
_entity_poly.type
_entity_poly.pdbx_seq_one_letter_code
_entity_poly.pdbx_strand_id
1 'polypeptide(L)'
;MIQADLSDREDGRREQLWTRQLAPDRFEVACLPFFTYGICYRDVVTIDSNHLVTGVLEKSGHRTLRIALVIDHPDRDQLHELLHGTTIEAGMPHEWLQGTYLAVDLPPGTDPTAALEKILEASAQTGALHWEIDS
;
A
#
# COMPACT_ATOMS: atom_id res chain seq x y z
N MET A 1 13.27 -2.57 11.66
CA MET A 1 12.25 -1.59 11.22
C MET A 1 12.92 -0.28 10.83
N ILE A 2 12.43 0.36 9.79
CA ILE A 2 12.89 1.67 9.34
C ILE A 2 11.70 2.65 9.28
N GLN A 3 11.99 3.93 9.06
CA GLN A 3 10.95 4.96 8.95
C GLN A 3 11.07 5.71 7.62
N ALA A 4 9.92 5.99 7.01
CA ALA A 4 9.82 6.84 5.82
C ALA A 4 9.23 8.19 6.21
N ASP A 5 9.80 9.26 5.67
CA ASP A 5 9.33 10.62 5.92
C ASP A 5 8.13 10.94 5.02
N LEU A 6 7.06 11.45 5.62
CA LEU A 6 5.83 11.86 4.94
C LEU A 6 5.66 13.38 4.88
N SER A 7 6.77 14.13 5.05
CA SER A 7 6.71 15.60 5.10
C SER A 7 6.22 16.25 3.80
N ASP A 8 6.25 15.55 2.68
CA ASP A 8 5.63 15.99 1.43
C ASP A 8 4.09 16.04 1.51
N ARG A 9 3.51 15.38 2.50
CA ARG A 9 2.06 15.34 2.75
C ARG A 9 1.67 16.03 4.06
N GLU A 10 2.41 15.76 5.10
CA GLU A 10 2.13 16.25 6.45
C GLU A 10 3.42 16.35 7.24
N ASP A 11 3.82 17.57 7.59
CA ASP A 11 5.08 17.83 8.29
C ASP A 11 5.20 17.02 9.58
N GLY A 12 6.37 16.41 9.75
CA GLY A 12 6.70 15.62 10.93
C GLY A 12 6.09 14.24 11.00
N ARG A 13 5.28 13.85 10.01
CA ARG A 13 4.72 12.50 9.94
C ARG A 13 5.71 11.53 9.33
N ARG A 14 5.69 10.32 9.86
CA ARG A 14 6.54 9.22 9.39
C ARG A 14 5.74 7.93 9.41
N GLU A 15 6.04 7.07 8.44
CA GLU A 15 5.50 5.72 8.39
C GLU A 15 6.58 4.72 8.79
N GLN A 16 6.25 3.79 9.69
CA GLN A 16 7.13 2.69 10.05
C GLN A 16 6.97 1.57 9.02
N LEU A 17 8.11 1.10 8.48
CA LEU A 17 8.14 0.05 7.49
C LEU A 17 8.88 -1.17 8.04
N TRP A 18 8.24 -2.33 7.96
CA TRP A 18 8.90 -3.59 8.24
C TRP A 18 9.85 -3.92 7.09
N THR A 19 11.05 -4.40 7.44
CA THR A 19 12.09 -4.65 6.47
C THR A 19 12.91 -5.87 6.84
N ARG A 20 13.64 -6.39 5.84
CA ARG A 20 14.68 -7.38 6.03
C ARG A 20 16.01 -6.71 5.72
N GLN A 21 16.95 -6.73 6.66
CA GLN A 21 18.28 -6.15 6.45
C GLN A 21 19.10 -7.02 5.52
N LEU A 22 19.64 -6.42 4.45
CA LEU A 22 20.54 -7.09 3.50
C LEU A 22 22.00 -6.75 3.74
N ALA A 23 22.27 -5.54 4.20
CA ALA A 23 23.60 -5.02 4.51
C ALA A 23 23.42 -3.92 5.57
N PRO A 24 24.51 -3.37 6.17
CA PRO A 24 24.38 -2.38 7.23
C PRO A 24 23.52 -1.17 6.88
N ASP A 25 23.50 -0.76 5.60
CA ASP A 25 22.74 0.40 5.11
C ASP A 25 21.66 0.06 4.08
N ARG A 26 21.38 -1.24 3.87
CA ARG A 26 20.44 -1.70 2.84
C ARG A 26 19.36 -2.58 3.44
N PHE A 27 18.11 -2.23 3.12
CA PHE A 27 16.95 -2.92 3.66
C PHE A 27 15.94 -3.23 2.55
N GLU A 28 15.46 -4.47 2.51
CA GLU A 28 14.39 -4.88 1.63
C GLU A 28 13.07 -4.67 2.34
N VAL A 29 12.15 -3.94 1.71
CA VAL A 29 10.82 -3.68 2.27
C VAL A 29 10.01 -4.95 2.33
N ALA A 30 9.50 -5.29 3.53
CA ALA A 30 8.78 -6.52 3.82
C ALA A 30 7.33 -6.26 4.28
N CYS A 31 6.76 -5.15 3.84
CA CYS A 31 5.37 -4.77 4.13
C CYS A 31 4.78 -4.00 2.95
N LEU A 32 3.49 -3.71 3.05
CA LEU A 32 2.77 -2.86 2.08
C LEU A 32 2.66 -1.46 2.67
N PRO A 33 3.39 -0.46 2.13
CA PRO A 33 3.28 0.91 2.63
C PRO A 33 1.88 1.48 2.39
N PHE A 34 1.30 2.09 3.42
CA PHE A 34 -0.03 2.71 3.31
C PHE A 34 0.04 4.15 2.83
N PHE A 35 1.04 4.91 3.28
CA PHE A 35 1.10 6.36 3.07
C PHE A 35 2.31 6.83 2.28
N THR A 36 3.37 6.02 2.24
CA THR A 36 4.61 6.37 1.55
C THR A 36 4.47 6.11 0.06
N TYR A 37 4.77 7.11 -0.76
CA TYR A 37 4.82 6.97 -2.21
C TYR A 37 6.22 6.58 -2.69
N GLY A 38 6.27 5.84 -3.80
CA GLY A 38 7.52 5.47 -4.45
C GLY A 38 8.27 4.32 -3.81
N ILE A 39 7.73 3.73 -2.75
CA ILE A 39 8.30 2.56 -2.08
C ILE A 39 7.25 1.45 -2.06
N CYS A 40 7.61 0.30 -2.61
CA CYS A 40 6.72 -0.85 -2.71
C CYS A 40 7.34 -2.09 -2.06
N TYR A 41 6.56 -3.12 -1.91
CA TYR A 41 6.99 -4.40 -1.38
C TYR A 41 8.22 -4.92 -2.13
N ARG A 42 9.23 -5.36 -1.41
CA ARG A 42 10.53 -5.87 -1.89
C ARG A 42 11.45 -4.84 -2.54
N ASP A 43 11.09 -3.57 -2.55
CA ASP A 43 12.07 -2.54 -2.94
C ASP A 43 13.24 -2.54 -1.95
N VAL A 44 14.43 -2.27 -2.46
CA VAL A 44 15.63 -2.12 -1.63
C VAL A 44 15.87 -0.64 -1.40
N VAL A 45 15.92 -0.24 -0.14
CA VAL A 45 16.11 1.16 0.26
C VAL A 45 17.39 1.33 1.07
N THR A 46 17.92 2.55 1.04
CA THR A 46 19.01 2.99 1.90
C THR A 46 18.47 3.84 3.03
N ILE A 47 19.19 3.84 4.16
CA ILE A 47 18.79 4.60 5.35
C ILE A 47 19.95 5.45 5.86
N ASP A 48 19.63 6.47 6.65
CA ASP A 48 20.61 7.24 7.42
C ASP A 48 20.82 6.66 8.83
N SER A 49 21.63 7.34 9.64
CA SER A 49 21.95 6.92 11.01
C SER A 49 20.74 6.91 11.95
N ASN A 50 19.65 7.57 11.58
CA ASN A 50 18.40 7.62 12.34
C ASN A 50 17.37 6.58 11.84
N HIS A 51 17.78 5.65 10.98
CA HIS A 51 16.92 4.66 10.35
C HIS A 51 15.83 5.29 9.47
N LEU A 52 16.08 6.47 8.94
CA LEU A 52 15.19 7.16 8.02
C LEU A 52 15.59 6.84 6.57
N VAL A 53 14.62 6.49 5.73
CA VAL A 53 14.88 6.19 4.32
C VAL A 53 15.49 7.42 3.63
N THR A 54 16.60 7.22 2.94
CA THR A 54 17.29 8.25 2.16
C THR A 54 17.08 8.08 0.65
N GLY A 55 16.71 6.88 0.21
CA GLY A 55 16.45 6.65 -1.21
C GLY A 55 16.09 5.21 -1.50
N VAL A 56 15.60 4.98 -2.73
CA VAL A 56 15.32 3.66 -3.24
C VAL A 56 16.49 3.25 -4.14
N LEU A 57 17.21 2.20 -3.74
CA LEU A 57 18.37 1.70 -4.46
C LEU A 57 17.95 0.81 -5.63
N GLU A 58 16.98 -0.07 -5.40
CA GLU A 58 16.45 -0.99 -6.40
C GLU A 58 14.94 -1.07 -6.30
N LYS A 59 14.24 -0.90 -7.41
CA LYS A 59 12.81 -1.14 -7.53
C LYS A 59 12.59 -2.63 -7.79
N SER A 60 11.67 -3.24 -7.05
CA SER A 60 11.35 -4.66 -7.21
C SER A 60 10.47 -4.96 -8.42
N GLY A 61 9.77 -3.95 -8.92
CA GLY A 61 8.72 -4.12 -9.92
C GLY A 61 7.33 -4.38 -9.31
N HIS A 62 7.25 -4.59 -8.00
CA HIS A 62 5.97 -4.63 -7.31
C HIS A 62 5.32 -3.24 -7.31
N ARG A 63 3.99 -3.22 -7.36
CA ARG A 63 3.19 -1.99 -7.22
C ARG A 63 2.24 -2.16 -6.05
N THR A 64 1.74 -1.07 -5.53
CA THR A 64 0.78 -1.10 -4.42
C THR A 64 -0.53 -0.50 -4.87
N LEU A 65 -1.61 -1.28 -4.79
CA LEU A 65 -2.98 -0.78 -4.94
C LEU A 65 -3.45 -0.32 -3.56
N ARG A 66 -3.84 0.95 -3.45
CA ARG A 66 -4.35 1.53 -2.21
C ARG A 66 -5.79 1.92 -2.39
N ILE A 67 -6.63 1.52 -1.45
CA ILE A 67 -8.07 1.77 -1.46
C ILE A 67 -8.47 2.37 -0.12
N ALA A 68 -9.03 3.57 -0.15
CA ALA A 68 -9.54 4.25 1.04
C ALA A 68 -11.07 4.26 0.99
N LEU A 69 -11.72 3.62 1.97
CA LEU A 69 -13.16 3.66 2.12
C LEU A 69 -13.57 4.96 2.77
N VAL A 70 -14.65 5.55 2.27
CA VAL A 70 -15.24 6.76 2.88
C VAL A 70 -15.99 6.33 4.12
N ILE A 71 -15.52 6.78 5.29
CA ILE A 71 -15.99 6.30 6.60
C ILE A 71 -17.50 6.50 6.80
N ASP A 72 -18.03 7.62 6.35
CA ASP A 72 -19.43 7.98 6.53
C ASP A 72 -20.37 7.47 5.43
N HIS A 73 -19.83 6.78 4.44
CA HIS A 73 -20.65 6.26 3.35
C HIS A 73 -21.50 5.08 3.83
N PRO A 74 -22.80 5.03 3.46
CA PRO A 74 -23.69 3.95 3.92
C PRO A 74 -23.28 2.55 3.47
N ASP A 75 -22.53 2.43 2.37
CA ASP A 75 -22.07 1.14 1.84
C ASP A 75 -20.71 0.69 2.37
N ARG A 76 -20.13 1.42 3.32
CA ARG A 76 -18.77 1.13 3.82
C ARG A 76 -18.59 -0.32 4.28
N ASP A 77 -19.50 -0.82 5.11
CA ASP A 77 -19.36 -2.16 5.68
C ASP A 77 -19.53 -3.25 4.61
N GLN A 78 -20.45 -3.06 3.69
CA GLN A 78 -20.63 -3.95 2.54
C GLN A 78 -19.40 -3.96 1.64
N LEU A 79 -18.83 -2.79 1.37
CA LEU A 79 -17.62 -2.66 0.54
C LEU A 79 -16.43 -3.31 1.22
N HIS A 80 -16.27 -3.14 2.53
CA HIS A 80 -15.20 -3.82 3.26
C HIS A 80 -15.27 -5.33 3.06
N GLU A 81 -16.43 -5.93 3.28
CA GLU A 81 -16.65 -7.37 3.11
C GLU A 81 -16.38 -7.82 1.67
N LEU A 82 -16.89 -7.07 0.71
CA LEU A 82 -16.77 -7.38 -0.71
C LEU A 82 -15.31 -7.29 -1.18
N LEU A 83 -14.60 -6.23 -0.81
CA LEU A 83 -13.19 -6.06 -1.15
C LEU A 83 -12.33 -7.14 -0.49
N HIS A 84 -12.57 -7.41 0.78
CA HIS A 84 -11.83 -8.42 1.53
C HIS A 84 -12.00 -9.80 0.87
N GLY A 85 -13.24 -10.20 0.63
CA GLY A 85 -13.54 -11.48 0.00
C GLY A 85 -12.96 -11.61 -1.41
N THR A 86 -13.08 -10.57 -2.22
CA THR A 86 -12.54 -10.56 -3.59
C THR A 86 -11.02 -10.65 -3.61
N THR A 87 -10.37 -9.95 -2.69
CA THR A 87 -8.90 -9.96 -2.57
C THR A 87 -8.38 -11.32 -2.12
N ILE A 88 -9.04 -11.92 -1.13
CA ILE A 88 -8.70 -13.28 -0.66
C ILE A 88 -8.91 -14.32 -1.77
N GLU A 89 -10.04 -14.26 -2.45
CA GLU A 89 -10.36 -15.21 -3.51
C GLU A 89 -9.36 -15.14 -4.66
N ALA A 90 -8.87 -13.96 -4.97
CA ALA A 90 -7.82 -13.74 -5.96
C ALA A 90 -6.42 -14.15 -5.48
N GLY A 91 -6.25 -14.49 -4.20
CA GLY A 91 -4.96 -14.85 -3.63
C GLY A 91 -3.96 -13.70 -3.55
N MET A 92 -4.44 -12.46 -3.50
CA MET A 92 -3.59 -11.27 -3.49
C MET A 92 -3.14 -10.93 -2.07
N PRO A 93 -1.82 -10.80 -1.81
CA PRO A 93 -1.33 -10.32 -0.52
C PRO A 93 -1.86 -8.93 -0.23
N HIS A 94 -2.34 -8.71 0.98
CA HIS A 94 -2.96 -7.44 1.35
C HIS A 94 -2.90 -7.19 2.85
N GLU A 95 -3.06 -5.93 3.23
CA GLU A 95 -3.11 -5.50 4.62
C GLU A 95 -4.20 -4.43 4.79
N TRP A 96 -4.92 -4.52 5.89
CA TRP A 96 -5.91 -3.52 6.29
C TRP A 96 -5.37 -2.62 7.40
N LEU A 97 -5.64 -1.33 7.30
CA LEU A 97 -5.40 -0.37 8.38
C LEU A 97 -6.75 0.12 8.89
N GLN A 98 -7.05 -0.21 10.15
CA GLN A 98 -8.29 0.18 10.85
C GLN A 98 -9.59 -0.18 10.10
N GLY A 99 -9.54 -1.19 9.24
CA GLY A 99 -10.72 -1.66 8.49
C GLY A 99 -11.25 -0.72 7.42
N THR A 100 -10.60 0.43 7.19
CA THR A 100 -11.04 1.41 6.21
C THR A 100 -10.03 1.71 5.11
N TYR A 101 -8.80 1.28 5.28
CA TYR A 101 -7.74 1.49 4.30
C TYR A 101 -7.12 0.14 3.93
N LEU A 102 -7.12 -0.18 2.65
CA LEU A 102 -6.60 -1.45 2.13
C LEU A 102 -5.40 -1.20 1.23
N ALA A 103 -4.30 -1.91 1.50
CA ALA A 103 -3.15 -1.97 0.60
C ALA A 103 -3.05 -3.38 0.04
N VAL A 104 -2.92 -3.49 -1.27
CA VAL A 104 -2.82 -4.76 -2.00
C VAL A 104 -1.53 -4.79 -2.79
N ASP A 105 -0.79 -5.89 -2.69
CA ASP A 105 0.41 -6.09 -3.49
C ASP A 105 0.07 -6.52 -4.91
N LEU A 106 0.66 -5.84 -5.88
CA LEU A 106 0.62 -6.21 -7.30
C LEU A 106 2.03 -6.64 -7.71
N PRO A 107 2.33 -7.94 -7.75
CA PRO A 107 3.62 -8.44 -8.22
C PRO A 107 3.93 -7.97 -9.65
N PRO A 108 5.21 -7.99 -10.07
CA PRO A 108 5.60 -7.57 -11.41
C PRO A 108 4.74 -8.23 -12.50
N GLY A 109 4.22 -7.43 -13.43
CA GLY A 109 3.38 -7.92 -14.52
C GLY A 109 1.96 -8.30 -14.14
N THR A 110 1.55 -8.05 -12.90
CA THR A 110 0.20 -8.38 -12.40
C THR A 110 -0.63 -7.12 -12.27
N ASP A 111 -1.85 -7.15 -12.82
CA ASP A 111 -2.85 -6.10 -12.65
C ASP A 111 -3.97 -6.58 -11.74
N PRO A 112 -4.79 -5.66 -11.17
CA PRO A 112 -5.97 -6.06 -10.43
C PRO A 112 -6.89 -6.94 -11.27
N THR A 113 -7.54 -7.92 -10.64
CA THR A 113 -8.49 -8.77 -11.35
C THR A 113 -9.67 -7.97 -11.89
N ALA A 114 -10.33 -8.47 -12.93
CA ALA A 114 -11.50 -7.81 -13.50
C ALA A 114 -12.61 -7.62 -12.47
N ALA A 115 -12.79 -8.59 -11.57
CA ALA A 115 -13.77 -8.49 -10.48
C ALA A 115 -13.45 -7.32 -9.54
N LEU A 116 -12.18 -7.16 -9.17
CA LEU A 116 -11.74 -6.07 -8.30
C LEU A 116 -11.89 -4.72 -8.99
N GLU A 117 -11.48 -4.61 -10.26
CA GLU A 117 -11.62 -3.38 -11.04
C GLU A 117 -13.06 -2.90 -11.13
N LYS A 118 -14.01 -3.82 -11.33
CA LYS A 118 -15.45 -3.48 -11.37
C LYS A 118 -15.91 -2.86 -10.07
N ILE A 119 -15.50 -3.41 -8.94
CA ILE A 119 -15.85 -2.87 -7.62
C ILE A 119 -15.29 -1.47 -7.47
N LEU A 120 -14.00 -1.29 -7.82
CA LEU A 120 -13.33 0.00 -7.68
C LEU A 120 -13.98 1.08 -8.54
N GLU A 121 -14.27 0.78 -9.81
CA GLU A 121 -14.89 1.74 -10.73
C GLU A 121 -16.29 2.12 -10.29
N ALA A 122 -17.13 1.13 -9.99
CA ALA A 122 -18.52 1.39 -9.58
C ALA A 122 -18.59 2.17 -8.26
N SER A 123 -17.74 1.80 -7.29
CA SER A 123 -17.76 2.42 -5.96
C SER A 123 -17.13 3.81 -5.96
N ALA A 124 -16.13 4.06 -6.80
CA ALA A 124 -15.57 5.40 -6.96
C ALA A 124 -16.59 6.38 -7.56
N GLN A 125 -17.43 5.93 -8.49
CA GLN A 125 -18.47 6.75 -9.09
C GLN A 125 -19.53 7.18 -8.07
N THR A 126 -19.81 6.35 -7.07
CA THR A 126 -20.77 6.68 -6.01
C THR A 126 -20.15 7.48 -4.87
N GLY A 127 -18.85 7.74 -4.91
CA GLY A 127 -18.12 8.42 -3.84
C GLY A 127 -17.87 7.57 -2.62
N ALA A 128 -18.01 6.25 -2.71
CA ALA A 128 -17.87 5.34 -1.58
C ALA A 128 -16.41 5.01 -1.24
N LEU A 129 -15.51 5.16 -2.21
CA LEU A 129 -14.08 4.91 -2.01
C LEU A 129 -13.24 5.76 -2.96
N HIS A 130 -11.95 5.85 -2.61
CA HIS A 130 -10.89 6.37 -3.48
C HIS A 130 -9.83 5.31 -3.63
N TRP A 131 -9.18 5.23 -4.79
CA TRP A 131 -8.13 4.26 -5.01
C TRP A 131 -7.05 4.80 -5.94
N GLU A 132 -5.85 4.22 -5.80
CA GLU A 132 -4.69 4.55 -6.62
C GLU A 132 -3.76 3.35 -6.74
N ILE A 133 -2.89 3.35 -7.76
CA ILE A 133 -1.80 2.39 -7.88
C ILE A 133 -0.49 3.17 -7.85
N ASP A 134 0.39 2.79 -6.93
CA ASP A 134 1.73 3.37 -6.76
C ASP A 134 2.80 2.37 -7.19
N SER A 135 3.87 2.87 -7.75
CA SER A 135 5.00 2.05 -8.19
C SER A 135 6.35 2.60 -7.75
#